data_ea4767987d53c3b72e8d6034bf2059d6
#
_entry.id   ea4767987d53c3b72e8d6034bf2059d6
#
_cell.length_a   1.000
_cell.length_b   1.000
_cell.length_c   1.000
_cell.angle_alpha   90.00
_cell.angle_beta   90.00
_cell.angle_gamma   90.00
#
_symmetry.space_group_name_H-M   'P 1'
#
loop_
_entity.id
_entity.type
_entity.pdbx_description
1 polymer ?
#
loop_
_entity_poly.entity_id
_entity_poly.type
_entity_poly.pdbx_seq_one_letter_code
_entity_poly.pdbx_strand_id
1 'polypeptide(L)'
;MTRADLSKDPSAVAAMFDGVAQRYDLANDVLALGQTRIWRRAVLQAVRPIAGETILDLAAGTGTSSVPFAKAGAHVIPTDFSLGMLRVGHERQPDLPFVAGDGLNLPYRDKSFDAATISFGLRNLADRARGLAEFRRVLKPGGRLVICEFSHPTFKPLRTVYTEYLMKALPAVATKVATNPDAYVYLAESIRAWPDQAALGQELTEAGFGQVQWRNLSGGIVAVHRAVNP
;
A
#
# COMPACT_ATOMS: atom_id res chain seq x y z
N MET A 1 -24.66 -2.42 5.88
CA MET A 1 -23.46 -1.81 5.28
C MET A 1 -23.12 -2.62 4.05
N THR A 2 -22.94 -2.00 2.91
CA THR A 2 -22.54 -2.69 1.68
C THR A 2 -21.10 -3.20 1.87
N ARG A 3 -20.86 -4.47 1.61
CA ARG A 3 -19.52 -5.09 1.63
C ARG A 3 -18.65 -4.40 0.57
N ALA A 4 -17.38 -4.09 0.88
CA ALA A 4 -16.41 -3.70 -0.13
C ALA A 4 -16.22 -4.83 -1.14
N ASP A 5 -16.23 -4.51 -2.41
CA ASP A 5 -16.09 -5.46 -3.53
C ASP A 5 -15.12 -4.92 -4.59
N LEU A 6 -15.01 -5.63 -5.71
CA LEU A 6 -14.09 -5.25 -6.79
C LEU A 6 -14.51 -3.96 -7.54
N SER A 7 -15.67 -3.37 -7.27
CA SER A 7 -16.01 -2.02 -7.74
C SER A 7 -15.18 -0.95 -7.05
N LYS A 8 -14.64 -1.27 -5.86
CA LYS A 8 -13.78 -0.42 -5.02
C LYS A 8 -14.43 0.93 -4.72
N ASP A 9 -15.73 0.90 -4.40
CA ASP A 9 -16.42 2.09 -3.95
C ASP A 9 -15.66 2.72 -2.77
N PRO A 10 -15.22 3.99 -2.88
CA PRO A 10 -14.36 4.60 -1.86
C PRO A 10 -15.00 4.61 -0.47
N SER A 11 -16.32 4.81 -0.39
CA SER A 11 -17.03 4.86 0.88
C SER A 11 -17.12 3.50 1.56
N ALA A 12 -17.34 2.42 0.80
CA ALA A 12 -17.37 1.05 1.29
C ALA A 12 -15.97 0.61 1.76
N VAL A 13 -14.92 0.95 1.00
CA VAL A 13 -13.52 0.66 1.35
C VAL A 13 -13.11 1.43 2.59
N ALA A 14 -13.44 2.74 2.72
CA ALA A 14 -13.17 3.53 3.91
C ALA A 14 -13.82 2.93 5.16
N ALA A 15 -15.13 2.64 5.08
CA ALA A 15 -15.88 2.06 6.20
C ALA A 15 -15.31 0.69 6.65
N MET A 16 -14.84 -0.11 5.70
CA MET A 16 -14.18 -1.38 6.00
C MET A 16 -12.89 -1.16 6.81
N PHE A 17 -12.04 -0.22 6.41
CA PHE A 17 -10.78 0.08 7.11
C PHE A 17 -11.03 0.78 8.45
N ASP A 18 -12.00 1.69 8.54
CA ASP A 18 -12.39 2.32 9.81
C ASP A 18 -12.79 1.28 10.87
N GLY A 19 -13.52 0.24 10.46
CA GLY A 19 -13.97 -0.83 11.35
C GLY A 19 -12.85 -1.73 11.91
N VAL A 20 -11.68 -1.75 11.30
CA VAL A 20 -10.55 -2.61 11.72
C VAL A 20 -9.35 -1.83 12.25
N ALA A 21 -9.36 -0.49 12.21
CA ALA A 21 -8.22 0.39 12.44
C ALA A 21 -7.44 0.08 13.73
N GLN A 22 -8.12 -0.16 14.85
CA GLN A 22 -7.50 -0.41 16.16
C GLN A 22 -6.61 -1.67 16.20
N ARG A 23 -6.98 -2.71 15.44
CA ARG A 23 -6.28 -4.01 15.43
C ARG A 23 -5.58 -4.31 14.10
N TYR A 24 -5.62 -3.36 13.17
CA TYR A 24 -5.15 -3.55 11.80
C TYR A 24 -3.71 -4.05 11.72
N ASP A 25 -2.79 -3.39 12.40
CA ASP A 25 -1.37 -3.76 12.37
C ASP A 25 -1.12 -5.16 12.94
N LEU A 26 -1.78 -5.50 14.06
CA LEU A 26 -1.64 -6.81 14.70
C LEU A 26 -2.21 -7.92 13.80
N ALA A 27 -3.39 -7.69 13.22
CA ALA A 27 -4.02 -8.66 12.33
C ALA A 27 -3.15 -8.92 11.10
N ASN A 28 -2.60 -7.88 10.50
CA ASN A 28 -1.70 -8.01 9.34
C ASN A 28 -0.39 -8.72 9.71
N ASP A 29 0.21 -8.44 10.87
CA ASP A 29 1.43 -9.11 11.32
C ASP A 29 1.18 -10.62 11.52
N VAL A 30 0.05 -11.00 12.12
CA VAL A 30 -0.31 -12.42 12.34
C VAL A 30 -0.56 -13.11 10.98
N LEU A 31 -1.36 -12.52 10.11
CA LEU A 31 -1.71 -13.11 8.81
C LEU A 31 -0.54 -13.17 7.83
N ALA A 32 0.38 -12.22 7.92
CA ALA A 32 1.63 -12.24 7.17
C ALA A 32 2.72 -13.10 7.83
N LEU A 33 2.42 -13.82 8.90
CA LEU A 33 3.40 -14.62 9.67
C LEU A 33 4.64 -13.80 10.06
N GLY A 34 4.45 -12.53 10.47
CA GLY A 34 5.52 -11.63 10.87
C GLY A 34 6.37 -11.07 9.72
N GLN A 35 6.04 -11.37 8.46
CA GLN A 35 6.84 -10.91 7.31
C GLN A 35 6.69 -9.41 7.01
N THR A 36 5.69 -8.74 7.59
CA THR A 36 5.48 -7.29 7.40
C THR A 36 6.72 -6.46 7.74
N ARG A 37 7.53 -6.88 8.72
CA ARG A 37 8.79 -6.22 9.08
C ARG A 37 9.84 -6.32 7.97
N ILE A 38 9.92 -7.47 7.30
CA ILE A 38 10.84 -7.70 6.17
C ILE A 38 10.41 -6.82 5.00
N TRP A 39 9.12 -6.77 4.70
CA TRP A 39 8.58 -5.96 3.61
C TRP A 39 8.79 -4.46 3.86
N ARG A 40 8.50 -3.97 5.07
CA ARG A 40 8.78 -2.57 5.46
C ARG A 40 10.26 -2.20 5.31
N ARG A 41 11.17 -3.11 5.70
CA ARG A 41 12.61 -2.88 5.50
C ARG A 41 12.99 -2.82 4.02
N ALA A 42 12.38 -3.65 3.17
CA ALA A 42 12.60 -3.61 1.73
C ALA A 42 12.07 -2.29 1.11
N VAL A 43 10.92 -1.78 1.57
CA VAL A 43 10.39 -0.48 1.16
C VAL A 43 11.34 0.65 1.57
N LEU A 44 11.81 0.66 2.82
CA LEU A 44 12.79 1.64 3.29
C LEU A 44 14.07 1.65 2.42
N GLN A 45 14.57 0.46 2.07
CA GLN A 45 15.73 0.32 1.19
C GLN A 45 15.46 0.79 -0.25
N ALA A 46 14.23 0.64 -0.75
CA ALA A 46 13.85 1.09 -2.08
C ALA A 46 13.62 2.60 -2.15
N VAL A 47 12.99 3.18 -1.12
CA VAL A 47 12.78 4.63 -0.99
C VAL A 47 14.12 5.34 -0.81
N ARG A 48 15.04 4.81 0.00
CA ARG A 48 16.33 5.43 0.35
C ARG A 48 16.14 6.89 0.79
N PRO A 49 15.42 7.13 1.90
CA PRO A 49 15.16 8.48 2.36
C PRO A 49 16.47 9.23 2.65
N ILE A 50 16.51 10.50 2.28
CA ILE A 50 17.61 11.42 2.60
C ILE A 50 17.07 12.44 3.60
N ALA A 51 17.89 12.82 4.58
CA ALA A 51 17.50 13.83 5.57
C ALA A 51 17.10 15.14 4.87
N GLY A 52 15.97 15.71 5.30
CA GLY A 52 15.40 16.93 4.71
C GLY A 52 14.51 16.72 3.48
N GLU A 53 14.45 15.53 2.90
CA GLU A 53 13.50 15.23 1.81
C GLU A 53 12.06 15.23 2.33
N THR A 54 11.12 15.59 1.44
CA THR A 54 9.68 15.48 1.71
C THR A 54 9.13 14.22 1.04
N ILE A 55 8.55 13.32 1.82
CA ILE A 55 8.07 12.00 1.38
C ILE A 55 6.55 11.89 1.61
N LEU A 56 5.82 11.60 0.56
CA LEU A 56 4.41 11.18 0.64
C LEU A 56 4.32 9.69 0.96
N ASP A 57 3.66 9.33 2.05
CA ASP A 57 3.25 7.94 2.32
C ASP A 57 1.74 7.85 2.15
N LEU A 58 1.28 7.36 0.97
CA LEU A 58 -0.13 7.25 0.64
C LEU A 58 -0.69 5.90 1.09
N ALA A 59 -1.94 5.90 1.54
CA ALA A 59 -2.58 4.78 2.22
C ALA A 59 -1.74 4.34 3.45
N ALA A 60 -1.28 5.33 4.20
CA ALA A 60 -0.38 5.14 5.33
C ALA A 60 -1.05 4.42 6.52
N GLY A 61 -2.38 4.36 6.54
CA GLY A 61 -3.14 3.77 7.63
C GLY A 61 -2.80 4.41 8.97
N THR A 62 -2.29 3.62 9.90
CA THR A 62 -1.86 4.06 11.23
C THR A 62 -0.45 4.70 11.26
N GLY A 63 0.18 4.92 10.10
CA GLY A 63 1.50 5.55 9.98
C GLY A 63 2.68 4.66 10.35
N THR A 64 2.46 3.38 10.60
CA THR A 64 3.54 2.43 10.97
C THR A 64 4.63 2.35 9.90
N SER A 65 4.27 2.50 8.62
CA SER A 65 5.19 2.56 7.47
C SER A 65 5.98 3.86 7.39
N SER A 66 5.42 4.96 7.88
CA SER A 66 6.00 6.30 7.84
C SER A 66 7.14 6.50 8.84
N VAL A 67 7.06 5.84 10.00
CA VAL A 67 8.03 6.00 11.11
C VAL A 67 9.49 5.76 10.69
N PRO A 68 9.84 4.71 9.92
CA PRO A 68 11.22 4.51 9.47
C PRO A 68 11.78 5.65 8.61
N PHE A 69 10.93 6.30 7.80
CA PHE A 69 11.34 7.42 6.97
C PHE A 69 11.59 8.67 7.81
N ALA A 70 10.69 8.96 8.77
CA ALA A 70 10.88 10.08 9.72
C ALA A 70 12.15 9.88 10.57
N LYS A 71 12.43 8.67 11.04
CA LYS A 71 13.68 8.33 11.76
C LYS A 71 14.94 8.52 10.92
N ALA A 72 14.82 8.43 9.59
CA ALA A 72 15.92 8.73 8.67
C ALA A 72 16.11 10.25 8.42
N GLY A 73 15.32 11.10 9.07
CA GLY A 73 15.40 12.56 8.96
C GLY A 73 14.58 13.17 7.82
N ALA A 74 13.71 12.41 7.18
CA ALA A 74 12.81 12.93 6.15
C ALA A 74 11.55 13.56 6.76
N HIS A 75 10.99 14.56 6.08
CA HIS A 75 9.66 15.13 6.36
C HIS A 75 8.61 14.23 5.72
N VAL A 76 8.02 13.33 6.50
CA VAL A 76 7.03 12.38 5.98
C VAL A 76 5.63 12.91 6.18
N ILE A 77 4.80 12.78 5.16
CA ILE A 77 3.38 13.15 5.20
C ILE A 77 2.54 11.87 5.00
N PRO A 78 2.13 11.22 6.11
CA PRO A 78 1.20 10.11 6.04
C PRO A 78 -0.16 10.59 5.56
N THR A 79 -0.64 10.01 4.47
CA THR A 79 -1.91 10.40 3.84
C THR A 79 -2.78 9.17 3.69
N ASP A 80 -4.02 9.28 4.15
CA ASP A 80 -5.01 8.21 4.00
C ASP A 80 -6.40 8.81 3.80
N PHE A 81 -7.32 8.07 3.20
CA PHE A 81 -8.70 8.52 3.06
C PHE A 81 -9.61 8.00 4.20
N SER A 82 -9.18 7.00 4.97
CA SER A 82 -9.87 6.48 6.15
C SER A 82 -9.59 7.36 7.37
N LEU A 83 -10.60 8.09 7.82
CA LEU A 83 -10.48 8.95 9.01
C LEU A 83 -10.25 8.15 10.29
N GLY A 84 -10.76 6.91 10.36
CA GLY A 84 -10.52 6.00 11.48
C GLY A 84 -9.05 5.60 11.58
N MET A 85 -8.42 5.29 10.45
CA MET A 85 -6.98 5.00 10.40
C MET A 85 -6.15 6.21 10.83
N LEU A 86 -6.45 7.39 10.31
CA LEU A 86 -5.73 8.62 10.63
C LEU A 86 -5.82 8.99 12.12
N ARG A 87 -6.99 8.80 12.76
CA ARG A 87 -7.16 9.03 14.20
C ARG A 87 -6.26 8.12 15.03
N VAL A 88 -6.32 6.81 14.76
CA VAL A 88 -5.45 5.82 15.43
C VAL A 88 -3.99 6.12 15.17
N GLY A 89 -3.66 6.53 13.94
CA GLY A 89 -2.31 6.94 13.56
C GLY A 89 -1.81 8.12 14.38
N HIS A 90 -2.60 9.18 14.46
CA HIS A 90 -2.25 10.37 15.23
C HIS A 90 -2.09 10.10 16.74
N GLU A 91 -2.95 9.25 17.30
CA GLU A 91 -2.82 8.83 18.70
C GLU A 91 -1.50 8.09 18.97
N ARG A 92 -1.05 7.25 18.03
CA ARG A 92 0.17 6.44 18.19
C ARG A 92 1.46 7.16 17.77
N GLN A 93 1.36 8.10 16.85
CA GLN A 93 2.47 8.83 16.21
C GLN A 93 2.13 10.33 16.16
N PRO A 94 2.01 11.01 17.31
CA PRO A 94 1.54 12.40 17.36
C PRO A 94 2.46 13.39 16.64
N ASP A 95 3.72 13.03 16.45
CA ASP A 95 4.72 13.87 15.76
C ASP A 95 4.60 13.81 14.22
N LEU A 96 3.82 12.88 13.67
CA LEU A 96 3.62 12.78 12.23
C LEU A 96 2.42 13.63 11.77
N PRO A 97 2.57 14.42 10.69
CA PRO A 97 1.51 15.29 10.16
C PRO A 97 0.54 14.49 9.27
N PHE A 98 -0.39 13.76 9.89
CA PHE A 98 -1.40 13.00 9.16
C PHE A 98 -2.34 13.89 8.37
N VAL A 99 -2.60 13.56 7.11
CA VAL A 99 -3.47 14.30 6.21
C VAL A 99 -4.54 13.36 5.64
N ALA A 100 -5.79 13.82 5.65
CA ALA A 100 -6.86 13.16 4.92
C ALA A 100 -6.75 13.48 3.43
N GLY A 101 -6.73 12.46 2.57
CA GLY A 101 -6.60 12.66 1.13
C GLY A 101 -7.01 11.44 0.31
N ASP A 102 -7.59 11.70 -0.85
CA ASP A 102 -7.93 10.70 -1.85
C ASP A 102 -6.76 10.53 -2.83
N GLY A 103 -6.29 9.29 -3.01
CA GLY A 103 -5.22 8.95 -3.96
C GLY A 103 -5.56 9.24 -5.43
N LEU A 104 -6.84 9.45 -5.75
CA LEU A 104 -7.31 9.85 -7.07
C LEU A 104 -7.35 11.37 -7.26
N ASN A 105 -7.16 12.14 -6.18
CA ASN A 105 -7.15 13.61 -6.20
C ASN A 105 -6.37 14.11 -4.97
N LEU A 106 -5.06 14.00 -5.02
CA LEU A 106 -4.19 14.33 -3.90
C LEU A 106 -4.24 15.83 -3.57
N PRO A 107 -4.42 16.20 -2.27
CA PRO A 107 -4.55 17.59 -1.85
C PRO A 107 -3.21 18.33 -1.79
N TYR A 108 -2.34 18.09 -2.76
CA TYR A 108 -1.00 18.65 -2.82
C TYR A 108 -0.74 19.36 -4.15
N ARG A 109 0.16 20.34 -4.10
CA ARG A 109 0.63 21.01 -5.30
C ARG A 109 1.51 20.07 -6.13
N ASP A 110 1.61 20.37 -7.42
CA ASP A 110 2.54 19.69 -8.31
C ASP A 110 3.97 19.78 -7.78
N LYS A 111 4.76 18.75 -8.03
CA LYS A 111 6.20 18.72 -7.75
C LYS A 111 6.56 19.07 -6.30
N SER A 112 5.76 18.59 -5.34
CA SER A 112 5.96 18.87 -3.90
C SER A 112 6.83 17.85 -3.19
N PHE A 113 6.95 16.62 -3.72
CA PHE A 113 7.59 15.51 -3.03
C PHE A 113 8.85 15.01 -3.75
N ASP A 114 9.87 14.68 -2.96
CA ASP A 114 11.11 14.05 -3.42
C ASP A 114 10.92 12.54 -3.62
N ALA A 115 10.04 11.94 -2.83
CA ALA A 115 9.63 10.54 -2.98
C ALA A 115 8.15 10.37 -2.61
N ALA A 116 7.54 9.33 -3.17
CA ALA A 116 6.23 8.87 -2.76
C ALA A 116 6.27 7.36 -2.58
N THR A 117 5.50 6.85 -1.62
CA THR A 117 5.33 5.43 -1.40
C THR A 117 3.87 5.08 -1.16
N ILE A 118 3.49 3.88 -1.55
CA ILE A 118 2.21 3.26 -1.21
C ILE A 118 2.44 1.79 -0.92
N SER A 119 2.00 1.35 0.25
CA SER A 119 2.15 -0.05 0.69
C SER A 119 0.78 -0.68 0.92
N PHE A 120 0.47 -1.73 0.15
CA PHE A 120 -0.79 -2.49 0.23
C PHE A 120 -2.06 -1.66 0.05
N GLY A 121 -1.94 -0.50 -0.63
CA GLY A 121 -3.01 0.45 -0.87
C GLY A 121 -3.42 0.59 -2.35
N LEU A 122 -2.48 0.39 -3.28
CA LEU A 122 -2.70 0.67 -4.70
C LEU A 122 -3.81 -0.19 -5.31
N ARG A 123 -3.95 -1.45 -4.87
CA ARG A 123 -5.01 -2.35 -5.32
C ARG A 123 -6.42 -1.87 -4.94
N ASN A 124 -6.53 -0.98 -3.95
CA ASN A 124 -7.80 -0.44 -3.45
C ASN A 124 -8.23 0.83 -4.19
N LEU A 125 -7.37 1.44 -5.00
CA LEU A 125 -7.77 2.57 -5.83
C LEU A 125 -8.72 2.11 -6.93
N ALA A 126 -9.84 2.82 -7.09
CA ALA A 126 -10.84 2.53 -8.11
C ALA A 126 -10.29 2.70 -9.53
N ASP A 127 -9.43 3.70 -9.72
CA ASP A 127 -8.75 4.01 -10.97
C ASP A 127 -7.23 4.11 -10.74
N ARG A 128 -6.49 3.03 -11.08
CA ARG A 128 -5.04 2.98 -10.93
C ARG A 128 -4.32 3.97 -11.82
N ALA A 129 -4.77 4.12 -13.07
CA ALA A 129 -4.13 5.01 -14.01
C ALA A 129 -4.18 6.46 -13.51
N ARG A 130 -5.34 6.88 -13.00
CA ARG A 130 -5.51 8.19 -12.36
C ARG A 130 -4.64 8.34 -11.11
N GLY A 131 -4.60 7.33 -10.24
CA GLY A 131 -3.74 7.35 -9.05
C GLY A 131 -2.25 7.46 -9.41
N LEU A 132 -1.80 6.73 -10.43
CA LEU A 132 -0.42 6.84 -10.94
C LEU A 132 -0.13 8.23 -11.55
N ALA A 133 -1.10 8.83 -12.24
CA ALA A 133 -0.99 10.19 -12.75
C ALA A 133 -0.87 11.22 -11.62
N GLU A 134 -1.63 11.05 -10.51
CA GLU A 134 -1.51 11.90 -9.33
C GLU A 134 -0.13 11.76 -8.64
N PHE A 135 0.39 10.54 -8.48
CA PHE A 135 1.77 10.36 -8.00
C PHE A 135 2.77 11.09 -8.89
N ARG A 136 2.62 10.97 -10.21
CA ARG A 136 3.50 11.66 -11.15
C ARG A 136 3.39 13.17 -11.04
N ARG A 137 2.19 13.71 -10.87
CA ARG A 137 1.93 15.15 -10.71
C ARG A 137 2.62 15.72 -9.47
N VAL A 138 2.48 15.04 -8.33
CA VAL A 138 2.99 15.54 -7.05
C VAL A 138 4.48 15.30 -6.85
N LEU A 139 5.09 14.36 -7.57
CA LEU A 139 6.52 14.10 -7.52
C LEU A 139 7.31 15.14 -8.31
N LYS A 140 8.40 15.60 -7.73
CA LYS A 140 9.40 16.44 -8.44
C LYS A 140 10.02 15.65 -9.61
N PRO A 141 10.57 16.32 -10.63
CA PRO A 141 11.46 15.67 -11.60
C PRO A 141 12.62 14.98 -10.87
N GLY A 142 12.92 13.74 -11.23
CA GLY A 142 13.88 12.89 -10.52
C GLY A 142 13.34 12.26 -9.23
N GLY A 143 12.14 12.63 -8.80
CA GLY A 143 11.45 12.05 -7.65
C GLY A 143 11.14 10.57 -7.86
N ARG A 144 11.10 9.80 -6.79
CA ARG A 144 10.92 8.34 -6.86
C ARG A 144 9.60 7.88 -6.30
N LEU A 145 8.95 6.97 -7.02
CA LEU A 145 7.77 6.24 -6.57
C LEU A 145 8.18 4.84 -6.14
N VAL A 146 7.75 4.42 -4.95
CA VAL A 146 7.93 3.05 -4.45
C VAL A 146 6.59 2.45 -4.10
N ILE A 147 6.27 1.32 -4.71
CA ILE A 147 5.02 0.58 -4.50
C ILE A 147 5.35 -0.77 -3.90
N CYS A 148 4.81 -1.07 -2.73
CA CYS A 148 4.86 -2.40 -2.14
C CYS A 148 3.45 -2.99 -2.18
N GLU A 149 3.27 -4.07 -2.93
CA GLU A 149 1.93 -4.66 -3.08
C GLU A 149 2.02 -6.19 -3.21
N PHE A 150 0.91 -6.84 -2.91
CA PHE A 150 0.74 -8.26 -3.23
C PHE A 150 0.98 -8.50 -4.71
N SER A 151 1.41 -9.72 -5.04
CA SER A 151 1.67 -10.11 -6.41
C SER A 151 1.52 -11.63 -6.55
N HIS A 152 1.98 -12.16 -7.66
CA HIS A 152 1.86 -13.59 -7.94
C HIS A 152 3.20 -14.30 -7.74
N PRO A 153 3.25 -15.40 -6.94
CA PRO A 153 4.46 -16.20 -6.81
C PRO A 153 5.01 -16.62 -8.18
N THR A 154 6.32 -16.48 -8.35
CA THR A 154 7.00 -16.80 -9.61
C THR A 154 7.22 -18.30 -9.80
N PHE A 155 7.27 -19.07 -8.71
CA PHE A 155 7.39 -20.53 -8.74
C PHE A 155 6.01 -21.18 -8.77
N LYS A 156 5.70 -21.92 -9.84
CA LYS A 156 4.36 -22.49 -10.09
C LYS A 156 3.77 -23.27 -8.90
N PRO A 157 4.47 -24.23 -8.26
CA PRO A 157 3.93 -24.96 -7.12
C PRO A 157 3.54 -24.03 -5.94
N LEU A 158 4.37 -23.03 -5.65
CA LEU A 158 4.08 -22.04 -4.61
C LEU A 158 2.85 -21.21 -4.97
N ARG A 159 2.67 -20.84 -6.26
CA ARG A 159 1.50 -20.12 -6.74
C ARG A 159 0.21 -20.92 -6.49
N THR A 160 0.21 -22.20 -6.78
CA THR A 160 -0.95 -23.07 -6.56
C THR A 160 -1.32 -23.12 -5.07
N VAL A 161 -0.34 -23.40 -4.20
CA VAL A 161 -0.55 -23.46 -2.75
C VAL A 161 -1.02 -22.11 -2.18
N TYR A 162 -0.42 -21.02 -2.64
CA TYR A 162 -0.78 -19.67 -2.20
C TYR A 162 -2.20 -19.28 -2.64
N THR A 163 -2.59 -19.61 -3.88
CA THR A 163 -3.95 -19.35 -4.36
C THR A 163 -4.98 -20.13 -3.57
N GLU A 164 -4.72 -21.42 -3.29
CA GLU A 164 -5.59 -22.25 -2.45
C GLU A 164 -5.69 -21.70 -1.03
N TYR A 165 -4.57 -21.25 -0.46
CA TYR A 165 -4.53 -20.60 0.85
C TYR A 165 -5.42 -19.34 0.86
N LEU A 166 -5.24 -18.43 -0.09
CA LEU A 166 -6.00 -17.19 -0.18
C LEU A 166 -7.50 -17.41 -0.34
N MET A 167 -7.87 -18.37 -1.18
CA MET A 167 -9.30 -18.56 -1.54
C MET A 167 -10.06 -19.44 -0.54
N LYS A 168 -9.40 -20.35 0.16
CA LYS A 168 -10.04 -21.31 1.05
C LYS A 168 -9.67 -21.14 2.52
N ALA A 169 -8.38 -21.07 2.83
CA ALA A 169 -7.92 -21.06 4.20
C ALA A 169 -8.05 -19.69 4.87
N LEU A 170 -7.67 -18.62 4.17
CA LEU A 170 -7.70 -17.26 4.73
C LEU A 170 -9.11 -16.81 5.14
N PRO A 171 -10.16 -16.92 4.30
CA PRO A 171 -11.52 -16.61 4.72
C PRO A 171 -12.01 -17.49 5.88
N ALA A 172 -11.71 -18.80 5.85
CA ALA A 172 -12.12 -19.72 6.92
C ALA A 172 -11.44 -19.41 8.27
N VAL A 173 -10.19 -18.99 8.27
CA VAL A 173 -9.50 -18.54 9.49
C VAL A 173 -10.06 -17.19 9.93
N ALA A 174 -10.31 -16.28 9.02
CA ALA A 174 -10.82 -14.94 9.32
C ALA A 174 -12.18 -14.99 10.03
N THR A 175 -13.07 -15.92 9.69
CA THR A 175 -14.35 -16.09 10.38
C THR A 175 -14.21 -16.41 11.88
N LYS A 176 -13.06 -16.98 12.29
CA LYS A 176 -12.81 -17.38 13.69
C LYS A 176 -12.05 -16.33 14.51
N VAL A 177 -11.25 -15.48 13.85
CA VAL A 177 -10.31 -14.59 14.55
C VAL A 177 -10.49 -13.10 14.23
N ALA A 178 -11.19 -12.76 13.15
CA ALA A 178 -11.34 -11.40 12.72
C ALA A 178 -12.67 -10.77 13.16
N THR A 179 -12.63 -9.48 13.50
CA THR A 179 -13.83 -8.69 13.80
C THR A 179 -14.68 -8.40 12.56
N ASN A 180 -14.06 -8.45 11.38
CA ASN A 180 -14.73 -8.29 10.09
C ASN A 180 -14.23 -9.33 9.08
N PRO A 181 -14.83 -10.53 8.99
CA PRO A 181 -14.43 -11.58 8.05
C PRO A 181 -14.54 -11.16 6.58
N ASP A 182 -15.50 -10.31 6.23
CA ASP A 182 -15.72 -9.85 4.85
C ASP A 182 -14.52 -9.07 4.29
N ALA A 183 -13.76 -8.37 5.14
CA ALA A 183 -12.54 -7.69 4.75
C ALA A 183 -11.47 -8.66 4.19
N TYR A 184 -11.43 -9.89 4.68
CA TYR A 184 -10.47 -10.90 4.23
C TYR A 184 -10.91 -11.62 2.96
N VAL A 185 -12.23 -11.73 2.75
CA VAL A 185 -12.76 -12.19 1.46
C VAL A 185 -12.42 -11.15 0.38
N TYR A 186 -12.66 -9.86 0.65
CA TYR A 186 -12.25 -8.77 -0.24
C TYR A 186 -10.73 -8.79 -0.50
N LEU A 187 -9.92 -9.00 0.55
CA LEU A 187 -8.47 -9.12 0.41
C LEU A 187 -8.10 -10.23 -0.57
N ALA A 188 -8.65 -11.43 -0.44
CA ALA A 188 -8.38 -12.55 -1.30
C ALA A 188 -8.79 -12.28 -2.77
N GLU A 189 -9.98 -11.72 -2.97
CA GLU A 189 -10.51 -11.36 -4.28
C GLU A 189 -9.66 -10.27 -4.95
N SER A 190 -9.30 -9.22 -4.19
CA SER A 190 -8.49 -8.10 -4.70
C SER A 190 -7.06 -8.53 -5.06
N ILE A 191 -6.44 -9.44 -4.28
CA ILE A 191 -5.13 -10.01 -4.62
C ILE A 191 -5.22 -10.87 -5.89
N ARG A 192 -6.26 -11.69 -6.01
CA ARG A 192 -6.45 -12.56 -7.19
C ARG A 192 -6.62 -11.76 -8.48
N ALA A 193 -7.32 -10.62 -8.41
CA ALA A 193 -7.57 -9.73 -9.54
C ALA A 193 -6.40 -8.78 -9.84
N TRP A 194 -5.35 -8.79 -9.00
CA TRP A 194 -4.21 -7.88 -9.10
C TRP A 194 -3.24 -8.35 -10.21
N PRO A 195 -2.62 -7.43 -10.96
CA PRO A 195 -1.62 -7.76 -11.97
C PRO A 195 -0.36 -8.40 -11.35
N ASP A 196 0.36 -9.16 -12.17
CA ASP A 196 1.69 -9.62 -11.79
C ASP A 196 2.73 -8.49 -11.84
N GLN A 197 3.97 -8.82 -11.45
CA GLN A 197 5.05 -7.85 -11.34
C GLN A 197 5.35 -7.14 -12.67
N ALA A 198 5.36 -7.88 -13.77
CA ALA A 198 5.69 -7.34 -15.08
C ALA A 198 4.55 -6.44 -15.61
N ALA A 199 3.31 -6.85 -15.42
CA ALA A 199 2.14 -6.06 -15.81
C ALA A 199 2.06 -4.73 -15.03
N LEU A 200 2.30 -4.74 -13.71
CA LEU A 200 2.38 -3.49 -12.94
C LEU A 200 3.56 -2.62 -13.41
N GLY A 201 4.70 -3.24 -13.72
CA GLY A 201 5.85 -2.52 -14.29
C GLY A 201 5.53 -1.84 -15.62
N GLN A 202 4.72 -2.47 -16.47
CA GLN A 202 4.23 -1.90 -17.70
C GLN A 202 3.27 -0.73 -17.45
N GLU A 203 2.29 -0.89 -16.54
CA GLU A 203 1.38 0.19 -16.14
C GLU A 203 2.15 1.44 -15.66
N LEU A 204 3.24 1.26 -14.90
CA LEU A 204 4.10 2.35 -14.47
C LEU A 204 4.78 3.05 -15.66
N THR A 205 5.27 2.27 -16.62
CA THR A 205 5.89 2.83 -17.84
C THR A 205 4.87 3.59 -18.67
N GLU A 206 3.68 3.05 -18.85
CA GLU A 206 2.57 3.68 -19.56
C GLU A 206 2.08 4.97 -18.86
N ALA A 207 2.14 5.02 -17.53
CA ALA A 207 1.88 6.23 -16.75
C ALA A 207 3.00 7.29 -16.88
N GLY A 208 4.08 6.98 -17.61
CA GLY A 208 5.18 7.90 -17.92
C GLY A 208 6.31 7.92 -16.88
N PHE A 209 6.39 6.92 -16.00
CA PHE A 209 7.55 6.73 -15.14
C PHE A 209 8.70 6.07 -15.90
N GLY A 210 9.92 6.47 -15.56
CA GLY A 210 11.16 5.86 -16.08
C GLY A 210 11.84 4.95 -15.03
N GLN A 211 12.87 4.25 -15.48
CA GLN A 211 13.72 3.39 -14.62
C GLN A 211 12.92 2.39 -13.76
N VAL A 212 11.87 1.82 -14.32
CA VAL A 212 10.99 0.88 -13.63
C VAL A 212 11.73 -0.42 -13.32
N GLN A 213 11.80 -0.77 -12.06
CA GLN A 213 12.44 -1.99 -11.55
C GLN A 213 11.57 -2.59 -10.44
N TRP A 214 11.67 -3.88 -10.22
CA TRP A 214 11.01 -4.53 -9.09
C TRP A 214 11.86 -5.61 -8.45
N ARG A 215 11.54 -5.90 -7.20
CA ARG A 215 12.13 -6.97 -6.41
C ARG A 215 11.03 -7.82 -5.80
N ASN A 216 11.10 -9.12 -6.02
CA ASN A 216 10.19 -10.08 -5.38
C ASN A 216 10.58 -10.31 -3.93
N LEU A 217 9.58 -10.37 -3.07
CA LEU A 217 9.68 -10.72 -1.66
C LEU A 217 8.83 -11.96 -1.40
N SER A 218 9.22 -12.78 -0.43
CA SER A 218 8.44 -13.97 -0.03
C SER A 218 8.06 -14.87 -1.23
N GLY A 219 9.03 -15.16 -2.10
CA GLY A 219 8.80 -15.99 -3.29
C GLY A 219 7.90 -15.36 -4.37
N GLY A 220 7.70 -14.04 -4.32
CA GLY A 220 6.85 -13.29 -5.24
C GLY A 220 5.42 -13.05 -4.74
N ILE A 221 5.09 -13.46 -3.50
CA ILE A 221 3.81 -13.13 -2.84
C ILE A 221 3.64 -11.61 -2.72
N VAL A 222 4.74 -10.91 -2.49
CA VAL A 222 4.82 -9.45 -2.46
C VAL A 222 5.92 -9.00 -3.42
N ALA A 223 5.71 -7.86 -4.06
CA ALA A 223 6.73 -7.20 -4.85
C ALA A 223 6.88 -5.73 -4.45
N VAL A 224 8.12 -5.25 -4.47
CA VAL A 224 8.42 -3.82 -4.34
C VAL A 224 8.85 -3.30 -5.70
N HIS A 225 8.05 -2.41 -6.28
CA HIS A 225 8.39 -1.69 -7.51
C HIS A 225 8.99 -0.33 -7.15
N ARG A 226 9.97 0.09 -7.92
CA ARG A 226 10.56 1.42 -7.84
C ARG A 226 10.64 2.02 -9.23
N ALA A 227 10.20 3.26 -9.35
CA ALA A 227 10.21 4.02 -10.59
C ALA A 227 10.65 5.46 -10.31
N VAL A 228 11.03 6.19 -11.34
CA VAL A 228 11.48 7.59 -11.25
C VAL A 228 10.58 8.46 -12.13
N ASN A 229 10.14 9.60 -11.61
CA ASN A 229 9.46 10.61 -12.37
C ASN A 229 10.50 11.37 -13.23
N PRO A 230 10.45 11.31 -14.57
CA PRO A 230 11.44 11.96 -15.44
C PRO A 230 11.43 13.49 -15.34
#